data_4e28f77be07902f19c21af11a76ae18f
#
_entry.id   4e28f77be07902f19c21af11a76ae18f
#
_cell.length_a   1.000
_cell.length_b   1.000
_cell.length_c   1.000
_cell.angle_alpha   90.00
_cell.angle_beta   90.00
_cell.angle_gamma   90.00
#
_symmetry.space_group_name_H-M   'P 1'
#
loop_
_entity.id
_entity.type
_entity.pdbx_description
1 polymer ?
#
loop_
_entity_poly.entity_id
_entity_poly.type
_entity_poly.pdbx_seq_one_letter_code
_entity_poly.pdbx_strand_id
1 'polypeptide(L)'
;MNNVNEKAALDTAVGATDEQHISKNTSHIIADESVGYNMKPPETSAMMGDLEVLSMTELYDSSFEPRIPVVDGLLNSGTYIFAGAPKVGKSFFMAQLAYHVAMGIPLWDYPVRRGSVLYLALEDDYARLQQRLGMMFGEESTDKLYLAVKSRTIKDGLAEQMGCFIKEHADARLIIIDTLHRVRETDGDKMSYGTDYDNMTPLKEFSDRTGVTIIVVHHTRKMAADDICETISGTNGLLGAVDGALILYKKKRTSPEATLDIIGRDQQEQELTLTRNPETCVWEKVKSETELFASKPDPVLEKIAGFITEANPCWEGTSSELLEAVPGLDELIQNNILVRRLNINRGKLYRDYGIYYEPLQRKSDRKPFALRMIEKML
;
A
#
# COMPACT_ATOMS: atom_id res chain seq x y z
N MET A 1 52.48 23.78 -38.59
CA MET A 1 52.38 25.09 -39.28
C MET A 1 50.97 25.58 -39.01
N ASN A 2 50.90 26.44 -38.06
CA ASN A 2 50.38 27.82 -38.09
C ASN A 2 48.85 27.88 -38.27
N ASN A 3 48.22 28.29 -37.26
CA ASN A 3 47.89 29.62 -36.71
C ASN A 3 46.50 30.08 -37.17
N VAL A 4 45.68 30.50 -36.40
CA VAL A 4 45.51 31.63 -35.47
C VAL A 4 44.18 32.33 -35.72
N ASN A 5 43.43 32.52 -34.63
CA ASN A 5 42.64 33.73 -34.24
C ASN A 5 41.38 34.13 -35.03
N GLU A 6 40.42 34.57 -34.41
CA GLU A 6 40.01 35.44 -33.30
C GLU A 6 38.73 36.20 -33.68
N LYS A 7 37.88 36.39 -32.70
CA LYS A 7 36.96 37.54 -32.47
C LYS A 7 35.78 37.81 -33.39
N ALA A 8 34.61 37.93 -32.95
CA ALA A 8 34.08 39.04 -32.16
C ALA A 8 32.62 38.82 -31.73
N ALA A 9 32.37 39.31 -30.54
CA ALA A 9 31.07 39.48 -29.92
C ALA A 9 30.22 40.55 -30.64
N LEU A 10 28.91 40.47 -30.50
CA LEU A 10 28.04 41.58 -30.00
C LEU A 10 26.58 41.13 -29.87
N ASP A 11 26.13 41.25 -28.64
CA ASP A 11 24.84 41.72 -28.12
C ASP A 11 23.57 41.61 -28.98
N THR A 12 22.56 40.90 -28.43
CA THR A 12 21.32 41.58 -27.99
C THR A 12 20.55 40.68 -27.02
N ALA A 13 20.47 41.18 -25.80
CA ALA A 13 19.53 40.73 -24.80
C ALA A 13 18.12 41.16 -25.20
N VAL A 14 17.12 40.27 -25.05
CA VAL A 14 15.77 40.62 -24.58
C VAL A 14 14.98 39.29 -24.31
N GLY A 15 14.51 39.10 -23.07
CA GLY A 15 13.25 38.37 -22.78
C GLY A 15 13.33 36.87 -22.52
N ALA A 16 13.88 36.48 -21.39
CA ALA A 16 13.63 35.17 -20.81
C ALA A 16 13.39 35.36 -19.30
N THR A 17 12.17 35.67 -18.96
CA THR A 17 11.66 35.56 -17.57
C THR A 17 10.30 34.90 -17.64
N ASP A 18 10.10 33.90 -16.77
CA ASP A 18 8.86 33.30 -16.29
C ASP A 18 8.53 31.84 -16.62
N GLU A 19 9.39 31.03 -17.24
CA GLU A 19 9.09 29.60 -17.35
C GLU A 19 9.87 28.69 -16.38
N GLN A 20 10.74 29.22 -15.52
CA GLN A 20 11.57 28.40 -14.62
C GLN A 20 11.05 28.26 -13.18
N HIS A 21 9.95 28.90 -12.82
CA HIS A 21 9.41 28.86 -11.44
C HIS A 21 8.32 27.81 -11.19
N ILE A 22 7.72 27.24 -12.22
CA ILE A 22 6.62 26.25 -12.06
C ILE A 22 7.15 24.81 -12.00
N SER A 23 8.33 24.54 -12.58
CA SER A 23 8.89 23.17 -12.63
C SER A 23 9.67 22.73 -11.38
N LYS A 24 9.99 23.65 -10.47
CA LYS A 24 10.79 23.31 -9.26
C LYS A 24 9.98 22.97 -8.02
N ASN A 25 8.68 23.29 -7.98
CA ASN A 25 7.85 23.01 -6.80
C ASN A 25 7.14 21.66 -6.81
N THR A 26 7.07 21.00 -7.97
CA THR A 26 6.40 19.67 -8.05
C THR A 26 7.33 18.52 -7.68
N SER A 27 8.66 18.70 -7.81
CA SER A 27 9.65 17.68 -7.44
C SER A 27 10.07 17.71 -5.97
N HIS A 28 9.77 18.78 -5.22
CA HIS A 28 10.11 18.88 -3.78
C HIS A 28 9.09 18.26 -2.83
N ILE A 29 7.90 17.89 -3.31
CA ILE A 29 6.86 17.26 -2.46
C ILE A 29 7.06 15.75 -2.32
N ILE A 30 7.94 15.15 -3.14
CA ILE A 30 8.21 13.68 -3.12
C ILE A 30 9.57 13.34 -2.48
N ALA A 31 10.42 14.33 -2.22
CA ALA A 31 11.84 14.10 -1.89
C ALA A 31 12.30 14.68 -0.56
N ASP A 32 11.40 14.94 0.40
CA ASP A 32 11.88 15.34 1.73
C ASP A 32 11.18 14.54 2.83
N GLU A 33 12.03 13.97 3.67
CA GLU A 33 11.78 13.28 4.92
C GLU A 33 11.12 11.89 4.81
N SER A 34 11.90 10.89 5.23
CA SER A 34 11.50 9.58 5.74
C SER A 34 10.00 9.54 6.04
N VAL A 35 9.20 9.05 5.09
CA VAL A 35 7.79 8.75 5.31
C VAL A 35 7.72 7.49 6.17
N GLY A 36 8.15 7.61 7.42
CA GLY A 36 7.61 6.80 8.46
C GLY A 36 6.16 7.26 8.61
N TYR A 37 5.20 6.38 8.41
CA TYR A 37 3.84 6.60 8.86
C TYR A 37 3.96 6.96 10.35
N ASN A 38 3.91 8.26 10.63
CA ASN A 38 4.03 8.77 11.97
C ASN A 38 2.71 8.43 12.69
N MET A 39 2.67 7.25 13.31
CA MET A 39 1.66 6.91 14.31
C MET A 39 1.94 7.65 15.64
N LYS A 40 2.61 8.80 15.60
CA LYS A 40 2.64 9.66 16.76
C LYS A 40 1.24 10.20 16.97
N PRO A 41 0.66 9.99 18.15
CA PRO A 41 -0.57 10.67 18.50
C PRO A 41 -0.36 12.18 18.37
N PRO A 42 -1.43 12.92 18.07
CA PRO A 42 -1.34 14.35 17.95
C PRO A 42 -0.76 14.96 19.23
N GLU A 43 -0.06 16.09 19.12
CA GLU A 43 0.57 16.81 20.23
C GLU A 43 -0.41 17.15 21.39
N THR A 44 -1.70 16.95 21.17
CA THR A 44 -2.80 17.17 22.13
C THR A 44 -3.14 15.95 22.99
N SER A 45 -2.47 14.79 22.79
CA SER A 45 -2.77 13.62 23.61
C SER A 45 -2.49 13.89 25.09
N ALA A 46 -3.46 13.55 25.94
CA ALA A 46 -3.31 13.65 27.38
C ALA A 46 -2.67 12.37 27.93
N MET A 47 -1.69 12.53 28.85
CA MET A 47 -1.13 11.40 29.59
C MET A 47 -1.96 11.15 30.84
N MET A 48 -2.54 9.96 30.97
CA MET A 48 -3.19 9.48 32.18
C MET A 48 -2.29 8.39 32.81
N GLY A 49 -1.33 8.81 33.64
CA GLY A 49 -0.24 7.94 34.06
C GLY A 49 0.67 7.64 32.85
N ASP A 50 0.92 6.35 32.58
CA ASP A 50 1.71 5.90 31.43
C ASP A 50 0.83 5.61 30.17
N LEU A 51 -0.47 5.91 30.24
CA LEU A 51 -1.42 5.66 29.15
C LEU A 51 -1.64 6.93 28.33
N GLU A 52 -1.33 6.88 27.05
CA GLU A 52 -1.61 7.91 26.09
C GLU A 52 -3.06 7.79 25.59
N VAL A 53 -3.86 8.83 25.76
CA VAL A 53 -5.29 8.81 25.46
C VAL A 53 -5.71 10.00 24.61
N LEU A 54 -6.67 9.75 23.73
CA LEU A 54 -7.39 10.75 22.94
C LEU A 54 -8.88 10.59 23.16
N SER A 55 -9.60 11.67 23.34
CA SER A 55 -11.06 11.66 23.25
C SER A 55 -11.48 11.42 21.79
N MET A 56 -12.72 10.94 21.59
CA MET A 56 -13.29 10.80 20.24
C MET A 56 -13.30 12.13 19.47
N THR A 57 -13.49 13.24 20.17
CA THR A 57 -13.46 14.59 19.58
C THR A 57 -12.06 14.91 19.06
N GLU A 58 -11.02 14.70 19.89
CA GLU A 58 -9.63 14.94 19.50
C GLU A 58 -9.21 14.02 18.35
N LEU A 59 -9.65 12.75 18.37
CA LEU A 59 -9.40 11.80 17.28
C LEU A 59 -9.97 12.30 15.94
N TYR A 60 -11.19 12.80 15.93
CA TYR A 60 -11.84 13.32 14.71
C TYR A 60 -11.27 14.65 14.23
N ASP A 61 -10.77 15.47 15.16
CA ASP A 61 -10.10 16.74 14.83
C ASP A 61 -8.65 16.55 14.39
N SER A 62 -8.10 15.33 14.58
CA SER A 62 -6.76 14.96 14.15
C SER A 62 -6.75 14.48 12.70
N SER A 63 -5.66 14.75 12.01
CA SER A 63 -5.44 14.26 10.64
C SER A 63 -4.37 13.19 10.65
N PHE A 64 -4.72 12.02 10.13
CA PHE A 64 -3.81 10.89 9.97
C PHE A 64 -3.54 10.65 8.49
N GLU A 65 -2.33 10.16 8.17
CA GLU A 65 -2.03 9.73 6.81
C GLU A 65 -2.93 8.55 6.41
N PRO A 66 -3.55 8.58 5.22
CA PRO A 66 -4.44 7.53 4.80
C PRO A 66 -3.66 6.24 4.51
N ARG A 67 -4.16 5.12 4.99
CA ARG A 67 -3.67 3.79 4.62
C ARG A 67 -4.25 3.43 3.25
N ILE A 68 -3.45 3.62 2.22
CA ILE A 68 -3.89 3.39 0.83
C ILE A 68 -3.65 1.92 0.48
N PRO A 69 -4.66 1.21 -0.09
CA PRO A 69 -4.50 -0.16 -0.56
C PRO A 69 -3.35 -0.32 -1.56
N VAL A 70 -2.67 -1.46 -1.53
CA VAL A 70 -1.70 -1.85 -2.57
C VAL A 70 -2.43 -2.32 -3.83
N VAL A 71 -3.50 -3.11 -3.63
CA VAL A 71 -4.44 -3.50 -4.68
C VAL A 71 -5.84 -3.13 -4.17
N ASP A 72 -6.46 -2.14 -4.80
CA ASP A 72 -7.73 -1.59 -4.32
C ASP A 72 -8.84 -2.63 -4.41
N GLY A 73 -9.58 -2.80 -3.32
CA GLY A 73 -10.61 -3.84 -3.20
C GLY A 73 -10.09 -5.27 -2.97
N LEU A 74 -8.76 -5.51 -2.95
CA LEU A 74 -8.18 -6.84 -2.77
C LEU A 74 -7.16 -6.91 -1.63
N LEU A 75 -6.22 -5.95 -1.56
CA LEU A 75 -5.12 -5.96 -0.60
C LEU A 75 -4.94 -4.57 0.02
N ASN A 76 -5.48 -4.40 1.21
CA ASN A 76 -5.30 -3.19 2.00
C ASN A 76 -3.86 -3.04 2.52
N SER A 77 -3.51 -1.86 3.02
CA SER A 77 -2.26 -1.67 3.75
C SER A 77 -2.27 -2.46 5.06
N GLY A 78 -1.19 -3.16 5.37
CA GLY A 78 -1.06 -3.96 6.60
C GLY A 78 -0.22 -5.21 6.43
N THR A 79 -0.33 -6.14 7.37
CA THR A 79 0.38 -7.42 7.35
C THR A 79 -0.59 -8.55 7.07
N TYR A 80 -0.28 -9.38 6.07
CA TYR A 80 -1.15 -10.45 5.60
C TYR A 80 -0.43 -11.78 5.56
N ILE A 81 -1.18 -12.86 5.78
CA ILE A 81 -0.73 -14.22 5.49
C ILE A 81 -1.25 -14.63 4.13
N PHE A 82 -0.36 -15.14 3.26
CA PHE A 82 -0.75 -15.85 2.04
C PHE A 82 -0.60 -17.35 2.26
N ALA A 83 -1.69 -18.04 2.46
CA ALA A 83 -1.70 -19.46 2.80
C ALA A 83 -2.11 -20.36 1.64
N GLY A 84 -1.64 -21.60 1.64
CA GLY A 84 -2.09 -22.63 0.70
C GLY A 84 -1.25 -23.88 0.73
N ALA A 85 -1.80 -24.98 0.20
CA ALA A 85 -1.12 -26.27 0.16
C ALA A 85 0.21 -26.20 -0.61
N PRO A 86 1.19 -27.07 -0.30
CA PRO A 86 2.40 -27.20 -1.12
C PRO A 86 2.05 -27.45 -2.59
N LYS A 87 2.77 -26.75 -3.50
CA LYS A 87 2.63 -26.89 -4.97
C LYS A 87 1.27 -26.43 -5.54
N VAL A 88 0.45 -25.69 -4.78
CA VAL A 88 -0.80 -25.11 -5.31
C VAL A 88 -0.56 -23.96 -6.28
N GLY A 89 0.63 -23.33 -6.25
CA GLY A 89 1.01 -22.21 -7.13
C GLY A 89 1.20 -20.88 -6.40
N LYS A 90 1.44 -20.91 -5.09
CA LYS A 90 1.66 -19.70 -4.27
C LYS A 90 2.74 -18.76 -4.79
N SER A 91 3.95 -19.29 -5.06
CA SER A 91 5.06 -18.47 -5.52
C SER A 91 4.86 -17.88 -6.92
N PHE A 92 4.02 -18.51 -7.77
CA PHE A 92 3.59 -17.90 -9.03
C PHE A 92 2.64 -16.73 -8.79
N PHE A 93 1.70 -16.88 -7.84
CA PHE A 93 0.81 -15.78 -7.47
C PHE A 93 1.59 -14.62 -6.85
N MET A 94 2.54 -14.91 -5.97
CA MET A 94 3.40 -13.87 -5.36
C MET A 94 4.25 -13.14 -6.40
N ALA A 95 4.84 -13.85 -7.36
CA ALA A 95 5.58 -13.25 -8.46
C ALA A 95 4.67 -12.36 -9.35
N GLN A 96 3.44 -12.82 -9.63
CA GLN A 96 2.44 -12.04 -10.37
C GLN A 96 2.05 -10.76 -9.63
N LEU A 97 1.68 -10.86 -8.36
CA LEU A 97 1.34 -9.71 -7.54
C LEU A 97 2.49 -8.71 -7.47
N ALA A 98 3.72 -9.18 -7.21
CA ALA A 98 4.92 -8.35 -7.16
C ALA A 98 5.17 -7.60 -8.48
N TYR A 99 5.04 -8.29 -9.61
CA TYR A 99 5.19 -7.70 -10.93
C TYR A 99 4.12 -6.63 -11.21
N HIS A 100 2.84 -6.92 -10.93
CA HIS A 100 1.76 -5.98 -11.13
C HIS A 100 1.93 -4.70 -10.30
N VAL A 101 2.36 -4.83 -9.02
CA VAL A 101 2.64 -3.68 -8.15
C VAL A 101 3.84 -2.88 -8.66
N ALA A 102 4.91 -3.53 -9.06
CA ALA A 102 6.10 -2.87 -9.58
C ALA A 102 5.86 -2.14 -10.91
N MET A 103 5.04 -2.72 -11.77
CA MET A 103 4.68 -2.12 -13.06
C MET A 103 3.56 -1.08 -12.95
N GLY A 104 2.69 -1.17 -11.92
CA GLY A 104 1.51 -0.33 -11.78
C GLY A 104 0.38 -0.72 -12.73
N ILE A 105 0.32 -2.00 -13.13
CA ILE A 105 -0.74 -2.53 -13.98
C ILE A 105 -1.80 -3.22 -13.14
N PRO A 106 -3.11 -3.10 -13.47
CA PRO A 106 -4.16 -3.74 -12.70
C PRO A 106 -3.95 -5.24 -12.54
N LEU A 107 -4.19 -5.76 -11.33
CA LEU A 107 -4.26 -7.20 -11.09
C LEU A 107 -5.69 -7.64 -11.41
N TRP A 108 -5.89 -8.26 -12.56
CA TRP A 108 -7.21 -8.51 -13.15
C TRP A 108 -7.95 -7.18 -13.36
N ASP A 109 -9.10 -6.99 -12.69
CA ASP A 109 -9.91 -5.76 -12.69
C ASP A 109 -9.68 -4.87 -11.45
N TYR A 110 -8.72 -5.24 -10.57
CA TYR A 110 -8.41 -4.47 -9.37
C TYR A 110 -7.28 -3.46 -9.65
N PRO A 111 -7.52 -2.15 -9.42
CA PRO A 111 -6.48 -1.13 -9.54
C PRO A 111 -5.31 -1.39 -8.60
N VAL A 112 -4.09 -1.14 -9.09
CA VAL A 112 -2.85 -1.38 -8.34
C VAL A 112 -2.13 -0.08 -8.10
N ARG A 113 -1.66 0.13 -6.88
CA ARG A 113 -0.79 1.24 -6.53
C ARG A 113 0.65 0.90 -6.87
N ARG A 114 1.19 1.56 -7.90
CA ARG A 114 2.58 1.37 -8.32
C ARG A 114 3.58 1.74 -7.23
N GLY A 115 4.66 0.96 -7.12
CA GLY A 115 5.80 1.26 -6.25
C GLY A 115 6.82 0.15 -6.21
N SER A 116 7.91 0.38 -5.48
CA SER A 116 8.98 -0.60 -5.32
C SER A 116 8.51 -1.77 -4.46
N VAL A 117 8.88 -2.98 -4.88
CA VAL A 117 8.53 -4.25 -4.24
C VAL A 117 9.80 -5.01 -3.88
N LEU A 118 9.90 -5.48 -2.63
CA LEU A 118 10.92 -6.42 -2.19
C LEU A 118 10.30 -7.83 -2.09
N TYR A 119 10.78 -8.76 -2.91
CA TYR A 119 10.36 -10.15 -2.86
C TYR A 119 11.51 -11.03 -2.33
N LEU A 120 11.38 -11.48 -1.09
CA LEU A 120 12.27 -12.43 -0.44
C LEU A 120 11.85 -13.85 -0.82
N ALA A 121 12.38 -14.38 -1.92
CA ALA A 121 12.09 -15.71 -2.46
C ALA A 121 13.06 -16.75 -1.87
N LEU A 122 12.92 -17.05 -0.57
CA LEU A 122 13.92 -17.74 0.23
C LEU A 122 13.98 -19.28 0.02
N GLU A 123 13.06 -19.81 -0.78
CA GLU A 123 13.07 -21.22 -1.22
C GLU A 123 13.54 -21.39 -2.67
N ASP A 124 13.93 -20.29 -3.31
CA ASP A 124 14.37 -20.27 -4.71
C ASP A 124 15.86 -19.89 -4.85
N ASP A 125 16.36 -19.97 -6.06
CA ASP A 125 17.62 -19.39 -6.52
C ASP A 125 17.36 -18.43 -7.69
N TYR A 126 18.36 -17.59 -8.01
CA TYR A 126 18.21 -16.58 -9.05
C TYR A 126 17.96 -17.17 -10.45
N ALA A 127 18.53 -18.33 -10.78
CA ALA A 127 18.31 -18.95 -12.08
C ALA A 127 16.86 -19.43 -12.25
N ARG A 128 16.29 -20.03 -11.20
CA ARG A 128 14.89 -20.45 -11.18
C ARG A 128 13.94 -19.24 -11.21
N LEU A 129 14.26 -18.17 -10.49
CA LEU A 129 13.49 -16.91 -10.53
C LEU A 129 13.52 -16.31 -11.92
N GLN A 130 14.68 -16.20 -12.57
CA GLN A 130 14.82 -15.70 -13.94
C GLN A 130 13.98 -16.52 -14.91
N GLN A 131 14.08 -17.85 -14.86
CA GLN A 131 13.29 -18.73 -15.71
C GLN A 131 11.79 -18.58 -15.47
N ARG A 132 11.35 -18.49 -14.20
CA ARG A 132 9.94 -18.30 -13.83
C ARG A 132 9.40 -16.98 -14.34
N LEU A 133 10.10 -15.88 -14.07
CA LEU A 133 9.66 -14.54 -14.49
C LEU A 133 9.64 -14.43 -16.02
N GLY A 134 10.65 -14.96 -16.71
CA GLY A 134 10.68 -15.02 -18.17
C GLY A 134 9.52 -15.84 -18.76
N MET A 135 9.14 -16.97 -18.14
CA MET A 135 7.98 -17.75 -18.55
C MET A 135 6.66 -16.99 -18.30
N MET A 136 6.56 -16.25 -17.19
CA MET A 136 5.33 -15.54 -16.81
C MET A 136 5.11 -14.25 -17.60
N PHE A 137 6.17 -13.48 -17.85
CA PHE A 137 6.08 -12.10 -18.32
C PHE A 137 6.91 -11.81 -19.58
N GLY A 138 7.60 -12.82 -20.11
CA GLY A 138 8.45 -12.65 -21.27
C GLY A 138 9.70 -11.83 -20.97
N GLU A 139 10.04 -10.90 -21.85
CA GLU A 139 11.24 -10.06 -21.75
C GLU A 139 10.99 -8.70 -21.06
N GLU A 140 9.75 -8.42 -20.65
CA GLU A 140 9.43 -7.19 -19.95
C GLU A 140 10.06 -7.15 -18.55
N SER A 141 10.68 -6.03 -18.21
CA SER A 141 11.41 -5.85 -16.95
C SER A 141 11.08 -4.52 -16.28
N THR A 142 11.40 -4.42 -14.99
CA THR A 142 11.21 -3.20 -14.21
C THR A 142 12.29 -3.08 -13.14
N ASP A 143 12.76 -1.85 -12.91
CA ASP A 143 13.71 -1.52 -11.84
C ASP A 143 13.01 -1.36 -10.46
N LYS A 144 11.70 -1.65 -10.38
CA LYS A 144 10.94 -1.55 -9.12
C LYS A 144 10.63 -2.91 -8.46
N LEU A 145 11.03 -4.02 -9.08
CA LEU A 145 10.93 -5.37 -8.48
C LEU A 145 12.30 -5.88 -8.06
N TYR A 146 12.53 -5.93 -6.76
CA TYR A 146 13.77 -6.36 -6.14
C TYR A 146 13.62 -7.77 -5.58
N LEU A 147 14.55 -8.65 -5.94
CA LEU A 147 14.51 -10.06 -5.59
C LEU A 147 15.68 -10.42 -4.68
N ALA A 148 15.42 -11.13 -3.58
CA ALA A 148 16.44 -11.67 -2.72
C ALA A 148 16.15 -13.14 -2.39
N VAL A 149 17.19 -13.98 -2.46
CA VAL A 149 17.10 -15.44 -2.17
C VAL A 149 17.68 -15.80 -0.80
N LYS A 150 18.13 -14.79 -0.05
CA LYS A 150 18.64 -14.91 1.32
C LYS A 150 18.23 -13.69 2.13
N SER A 151 17.92 -13.90 3.41
CA SER A 151 17.67 -12.85 4.39
C SER A 151 18.16 -13.30 5.77
N ARG A 152 18.17 -12.37 6.71
CA ARG A 152 18.26 -12.68 8.15
C ARG A 152 16.95 -13.26 8.65
N THR A 153 16.96 -13.85 9.85
CA THR A 153 15.73 -14.25 10.54
C THR A 153 15.08 -13.02 11.21
N ILE A 154 13.84 -13.20 11.68
CA ILE A 154 13.08 -12.11 12.32
C ILE A 154 13.85 -11.56 13.52
N LYS A 155 14.44 -12.43 14.36
CA LYS A 155 15.22 -12.01 15.53
C LYS A 155 16.64 -11.51 15.21
N ASP A 156 17.23 -11.99 14.10
CA ASP A 156 18.61 -11.63 13.72
C ASP A 156 18.71 -10.36 12.88
N GLY A 157 17.62 -9.59 12.72
CA GLY A 157 17.66 -8.30 12.04
C GLY A 157 17.04 -8.26 10.66
N LEU A 158 15.99 -9.04 10.40
CA LEU A 158 15.19 -8.93 9.17
C LEU A 158 14.53 -7.54 9.07
N ALA A 159 14.04 -7.00 10.18
CA ALA A 159 13.42 -5.68 10.22
C ALA A 159 14.38 -4.57 9.81
N GLU A 160 15.66 -4.66 10.23
CA GLU A 160 16.71 -3.71 9.82
C GLU A 160 17.02 -3.82 8.33
N GLN A 161 17.07 -5.05 7.77
CA GLN A 161 17.26 -5.24 6.32
C GLN A 161 16.10 -4.64 5.52
N MET A 162 14.86 -4.88 5.93
CA MET A 162 13.68 -4.27 5.30
C MET A 162 13.70 -2.73 5.46
N GLY A 163 14.14 -2.24 6.62
CA GLY A 163 14.28 -0.81 6.89
C GLY A 163 15.32 -0.12 6.00
N CYS A 164 16.45 -0.78 5.72
CA CYS A 164 17.44 -0.28 4.74
C CYS A 164 16.83 -0.20 3.34
N PHE A 165 16.10 -1.24 2.92
CA PHE A 165 15.42 -1.22 1.62
C PHE A 165 14.44 -0.04 1.48
N ILE A 166 13.61 0.20 2.49
CA ILE A 166 12.64 1.32 2.47
C ILE A 166 13.33 2.68 2.44
N LYS A 167 14.46 2.83 3.12
CA LYS A 167 15.24 4.10 3.08
C LYS A 167 15.82 4.39 1.68
N GLU A 168 16.21 3.34 0.95
CA GLU A 168 16.71 3.47 -0.42
C GLU A 168 15.57 3.62 -1.44
N HIS A 169 14.37 3.12 -1.11
CA HIS A 169 13.19 3.09 -1.97
C HIS A 169 11.97 3.69 -1.25
N ALA A 170 11.91 5.02 -1.21
CA ALA A 170 10.83 5.76 -0.53
C ALA A 170 9.42 5.48 -1.11
N ASP A 171 9.36 4.96 -2.34
CA ASP A 171 8.15 4.52 -3.00
C ASP A 171 7.81 3.03 -2.75
N ALA A 172 8.48 2.37 -1.80
CA ALA A 172 8.18 0.98 -1.44
C ALA A 172 6.72 0.81 -1.01
N ARG A 173 6.06 -0.24 -1.53
CA ARG A 173 4.64 -0.52 -1.26
C ARG A 173 4.40 -1.92 -0.71
N LEU A 174 5.25 -2.86 -1.10
CA LEU A 174 5.02 -4.26 -0.80
C LEU A 174 6.34 -4.97 -0.48
N ILE A 175 6.32 -5.75 0.60
CA ILE A 175 7.36 -6.72 0.93
C ILE A 175 6.72 -8.10 0.97
N ILE A 176 7.25 -9.06 0.22
CA ILE A 176 6.79 -10.44 0.20
C ILE A 176 7.87 -11.33 0.83
N ILE A 177 7.49 -12.16 1.79
CA ILE A 177 8.37 -13.12 2.47
C ILE A 177 7.91 -14.53 2.12
N ASP A 178 8.60 -15.22 1.23
CA ASP A 178 8.28 -16.58 0.77
C ASP A 178 9.42 -17.57 1.17
N THR A 179 9.35 -18.24 2.33
CA THR A 179 8.20 -18.39 3.22
C THR A 179 8.52 -18.02 4.68
N LEU A 180 7.49 -17.93 5.54
CA LEU A 180 7.63 -17.71 6.98
C LEU A 180 8.62 -18.69 7.61
N HIS A 181 8.59 -19.96 7.20
CA HIS A 181 9.47 -20.99 7.73
C HIS A 181 10.97 -20.66 7.62
N ARG A 182 11.36 -19.86 6.64
CA ARG A 182 12.77 -19.49 6.38
C ARG A 182 13.25 -18.33 7.23
N VAL A 183 12.35 -17.52 7.77
CA VAL A 183 12.69 -16.32 8.56
C VAL A 183 12.38 -16.46 10.04
N ARG A 184 11.54 -17.45 10.43
CA ARG A 184 11.29 -17.75 11.83
C ARG A 184 12.41 -18.57 12.43
N GLU A 185 12.64 -18.41 13.72
CA GLU A 185 13.49 -19.33 14.46
C GLU A 185 12.74 -20.62 14.78
N THR A 186 13.46 -21.73 14.74
CA THR A 186 13.01 -23.03 15.22
C THR A 186 13.57 -23.27 16.60
N ASP A 187 12.98 -22.70 17.63
CA ASP A 187 13.24 -23.11 19.02
C ASP A 187 12.50 -24.42 19.29
N GLY A 188 13.11 -25.55 18.87
CA GLY A 188 12.63 -26.89 19.19
C GLY A 188 11.23 -27.24 18.63
N ASP A 189 10.86 -28.52 18.72
CA ASP A 189 9.65 -29.14 18.14
C ASP A 189 8.27 -28.66 18.66
N LYS A 190 8.17 -27.56 19.40
CA LYS A 190 6.90 -27.09 19.95
C LYS A 190 6.41 -25.81 19.27
N MET A 191 5.66 -25.98 18.18
CA MET A 191 4.79 -24.92 17.68
C MET A 191 3.72 -24.62 18.73
N SER A 192 3.81 -23.46 19.40
CA SER A 192 2.80 -23.00 20.34
C SER A 192 2.12 -21.73 19.79
N TYR A 193 0.92 -21.44 20.28
CA TYR A 193 0.18 -20.21 19.97
C TYR A 193 1.03 -18.95 20.20
N GLY A 194 1.77 -18.92 21.32
CA GLY A 194 2.66 -17.79 21.68
C GLY A 194 3.79 -17.61 20.67
N THR A 195 4.43 -18.69 20.24
CA THR A 195 5.56 -18.62 19.28
C THR A 195 5.11 -18.09 17.91
N ASP A 196 3.94 -18.47 17.42
CA ASP A 196 3.41 -18.00 16.15
C ASP A 196 3.04 -16.51 16.22
N TYR A 197 2.44 -16.08 17.33
CA TYR A 197 2.10 -14.68 17.58
C TYR A 197 3.36 -13.82 17.68
N ASP A 198 4.37 -14.26 18.44
CA ASP A 198 5.64 -13.56 18.64
C ASP A 198 6.44 -13.39 17.34
N ASN A 199 6.35 -14.33 16.41
CA ASN A 199 6.99 -14.20 15.10
C ASN A 199 6.30 -13.16 14.19
N MET A 200 4.98 -12.98 14.30
CA MET A 200 4.26 -12.05 13.43
C MET A 200 4.25 -10.61 13.97
N THR A 201 4.29 -10.43 15.30
CA THR A 201 4.25 -9.11 15.94
C THR A 201 5.30 -8.14 15.40
N PRO A 202 6.61 -8.48 15.29
CA PRO A 202 7.62 -7.56 14.75
C PRO A 202 7.35 -7.15 13.30
N LEU A 203 6.80 -8.05 12.48
CA LEU A 203 6.45 -7.75 11.09
C LEU A 203 5.24 -6.81 11.01
N LYS A 204 4.25 -7.02 11.90
CA LYS A 204 3.09 -6.13 11.99
C LYS A 204 3.49 -4.74 12.48
N GLU A 205 4.26 -4.63 13.53
CA GLU A 205 4.77 -3.34 14.04
C GLU A 205 5.59 -2.60 12.98
N PHE A 206 6.39 -3.34 12.19
CA PHE A 206 7.14 -2.78 11.09
C PHE A 206 6.20 -2.22 10.00
N SER A 207 5.21 -2.99 9.56
CA SER A 207 4.21 -2.55 8.59
C SER A 207 3.42 -1.34 9.10
N ASP A 208 2.95 -1.37 10.34
CA ASP A 208 2.19 -0.28 10.96
C ASP A 208 3.00 1.02 11.04
N ARG A 209 4.30 0.92 11.36
CA ARG A 209 5.20 2.08 11.46
C ARG A 209 5.59 2.66 10.11
N THR A 210 5.77 1.82 9.09
CA THR A 210 6.31 2.22 7.79
C THR A 210 5.22 2.43 6.73
N GLY A 211 4.00 1.91 6.97
CA GLY A 211 2.92 1.89 6.00
C GLY A 211 3.14 0.98 4.79
N VAL A 212 4.24 0.20 4.77
CA VAL A 212 4.52 -0.76 3.71
C VAL A 212 3.78 -2.06 4.01
N THR A 213 3.05 -2.57 3.04
CA THR A 213 2.32 -3.84 3.18
C THR A 213 3.29 -5.02 3.19
N ILE A 214 3.09 -5.95 4.12
CA ILE A 214 3.86 -7.18 4.20
C ILE A 214 2.96 -8.37 3.92
N ILE A 215 3.37 -9.25 3.00
CA ILE A 215 2.74 -10.54 2.79
C ILE A 215 3.72 -11.65 3.21
N VAL A 216 3.27 -12.52 4.09
CA VAL A 216 4.04 -13.68 4.56
C VAL A 216 3.42 -14.95 4.02
N VAL A 217 4.17 -15.66 3.17
CA VAL A 217 3.71 -16.93 2.60
C VAL A 217 3.83 -18.05 3.61
N HIS A 218 2.77 -18.82 3.76
CA HIS A 218 2.70 -19.93 4.70
C HIS A 218 2.03 -21.17 4.09
N HIS A 219 2.26 -22.34 4.69
CA HIS A 219 1.65 -23.58 4.24
C HIS A 219 0.39 -23.93 5.04
N THR A 220 -0.63 -24.47 4.36
CA THR A 220 -1.78 -25.04 5.03
C THR A 220 -1.51 -26.49 5.46
N ARG A 221 -2.21 -26.93 6.53
CA ARG A 221 -2.24 -28.36 6.95
C ARG A 221 -3.01 -29.19 5.93
N LYS A 222 -2.73 -30.49 5.90
CA LYS A 222 -3.43 -31.43 5.02
C LYS A 222 -4.81 -31.88 5.54
N MET A 223 -5.26 -31.36 6.68
CA MET A 223 -6.56 -31.72 7.27
C MET A 223 -7.68 -30.94 6.58
N ALA A 224 -8.77 -31.62 6.30
CA ALA A 224 -10.02 -30.98 5.95
C ALA A 224 -10.57 -30.30 7.22
N ALA A 225 -10.98 -29.05 7.10
CA ALA A 225 -11.65 -28.30 8.13
C ALA A 225 -12.93 -27.71 7.55
N ASP A 226 -13.93 -27.51 8.39
CA ASP A 226 -15.18 -26.87 7.98
C ASP A 226 -14.97 -25.39 7.68
N ASP A 227 -14.04 -24.76 8.40
CA ASP A 227 -13.54 -23.41 8.13
C ASP A 227 -12.14 -23.48 7.48
N ILE A 228 -12.00 -22.84 6.31
CA ILE A 228 -10.74 -22.79 5.57
C ILE A 228 -9.62 -22.13 6.39
N CYS A 229 -9.93 -21.19 7.27
CA CYS A 229 -9.01 -20.52 8.17
C CYS A 229 -8.31 -21.51 9.12
N GLU A 230 -9.00 -22.55 9.56
CA GLU A 230 -8.43 -23.59 10.41
C GLU A 230 -7.38 -24.46 9.71
N THR A 231 -7.34 -24.41 8.38
CA THR A 231 -6.33 -25.13 7.57
C THR A 231 -4.96 -24.48 7.62
N ILE A 232 -4.85 -23.20 8.03
CA ILE A 232 -3.57 -22.51 8.13
C ILE A 232 -2.69 -23.26 9.15
N SER A 233 -1.51 -23.68 8.72
CA SER A 233 -0.56 -24.42 9.56
C SER A 233 -0.08 -23.52 10.69
N GLY A 234 -0.24 -23.97 11.93
CA GLY A 234 0.09 -23.18 13.11
C GLY A 234 -1.09 -23.16 14.07
N THR A 235 -1.21 -22.11 14.79
CA THR A 235 -2.30 -21.87 15.72
C THR A 235 -3.14 -20.70 15.22
N ASN A 236 -4.32 -20.49 15.80
CA ASN A 236 -5.10 -19.27 15.61
C ASN A 236 -4.30 -17.99 15.94
N GLY A 237 -3.10 -18.14 16.54
CA GLY A 237 -2.16 -17.06 16.83
C GLY A 237 -1.65 -16.34 15.59
N LEU A 238 -1.42 -17.06 14.48
CA LEU A 238 -0.95 -16.42 13.22
C LEU A 238 -2.00 -15.45 12.67
N LEU A 239 -3.26 -15.89 12.56
CA LEU A 239 -4.36 -15.03 12.08
C LEU A 239 -4.67 -13.89 13.05
N GLY A 240 -4.58 -14.13 14.35
CA GLY A 240 -4.81 -13.12 15.38
C GLY A 240 -3.79 -11.96 15.35
N ALA A 241 -2.56 -12.24 14.87
CA ALA A 241 -1.46 -11.27 14.83
C ALA A 241 -1.41 -10.42 13.55
N VAL A 242 -2.22 -10.70 12.53
CA VAL A 242 -2.20 -10.03 11.23
C VAL A 242 -3.48 -9.28 10.92
N ASP A 243 -3.47 -8.46 9.88
CA ASP A 243 -4.63 -7.68 9.43
C ASP A 243 -5.58 -8.50 8.55
N GLY A 244 -5.07 -9.58 7.93
CA GLY A 244 -5.89 -10.47 7.14
C GLY A 244 -5.12 -11.63 6.53
N ALA A 245 -5.82 -12.45 5.77
CA ALA A 245 -5.24 -13.57 5.05
C ALA A 245 -5.84 -13.73 3.65
N LEU A 246 -5.01 -14.24 2.75
CA LEU A 246 -5.39 -14.72 1.42
C LEU A 246 -5.11 -16.22 1.38
N ILE A 247 -6.11 -17.04 1.12
CA ILE A 247 -6.01 -18.50 1.20
C ILE A 247 -6.26 -19.11 -0.18
N LEU A 248 -5.21 -19.65 -0.81
CA LEU A 248 -5.28 -20.25 -2.13
C LEU A 248 -5.41 -21.77 -2.01
N TYR A 249 -6.51 -22.33 -2.48
CA TYR A 249 -6.75 -23.76 -2.42
C TYR A 249 -7.47 -24.32 -3.67
N LYS A 250 -7.40 -25.64 -3.85
CA LYS A 250 -8.13 -26.36 -4.88
C LYS A 250 -9.06 -27.38 -4.23
N LYS A 251 -10.33 -27.41 -4.61
CA LYS A 251 -11.30 -28.41 -4.13
C LYS A 251 -10.85 -29.84 -4.44
N LYS A 252 -10.22 -30.03 -5.61
CA LYS A 252 -9.54 -31.28 -6.02
C LYS A 252 -8.16 -30.93 -6.58
N ARG A 253 -7.13 -31.72 -6.27
CA ARG A 253 -5.77 -31.47 -6.73
C ARG A 253 -5.64 -31.38 -8.26
N THR A 254 -6.48 -32.10 -8.97
CA THR A 254 -6.54 -32.15 -10.43
C THR A 254 -7.41 -31.07 -11.06
N SER A 255 -8.13 -30.27 -10.24
CA SER A 255 -8.94 -29.18 -10.76
C SER A 255 -8.07 -28.15 -11.47
N PRO A 256 -8.45 -27.67 -12.67
CA PRO A 256 -7.84 -26.50 -13.27
C PRO A 256 -8.07 -25.24 -12.44
N GLU A 257 -9.23 -25.16 -11.78
CA GLU A 257 -9.63 -24.03 -10.96
C GLU A 257 -9.07 -24.12 -9.54
N ALA A 258 -8.79 -22.97 -8.98
CA ALA A 258 -8.48 -22.74 -7.59
C ALA A 258 -9.40 -21.66 -7.01
N THR A 259 -9.62 -21.71 -5.71
CA THR A 259 -10.30 -20.65 -4.99
C THR A 259 -9.28 -19.82 -4.22
N LEU A 260 -9.47 -18.52 -4.23
CA LEU A 260 -8.75 -17.56 -3.40
C LEU A 260 -9.75 -16.91 -2.46
N ASP A 261 -9.69 -17.26 -1.18
CA ASP A 261 -10.45 -16.59 -0.12
C ASP A 261 -9.63 -15.44 0.45
N ILE A 262 -10.26 -14.31 0.63
CA ILE A 262 -9.68 -13.08 1.15
C ILE A 262 -10.47 -12.65 2.36
N ILE A 263 -9.79 -12.58 3.49
CA ILE A 263 -10.36 -12.19 4.77
C ILE A 263 -9.51 -11.10 5.42
N GLY A 264 -10.11 -10.15 6.12
CA GLY A 264 -9.37 -9.08 6.78
C GLY A 264 -10.24 -8.26 7.72
N ARG A 265 -9.59 -7.52 8.64
CA ARG A 265 -10.26 -6.71 9.67
C ARG A 265 -11.07 -5.56 9.06
N ASP A 266 -10.50 -4.89 8.06
CA ASP A 266 -11.03 -3.65 7.50
C ASP A 266 -11.39 -3.79 6.01
N GLN A 267 -11.76 -4.99 5.59
CA GLN A 267 -12.17 -5.27 4.21
C GLN A 267 -13.29 -6.30 4.18
N GLN A 268 -14.05 -6.25 3.09
CA GLN A 268 -15.09 -7.23 2.84
C GLN A 268 -14.44 -8.59 2.53
N GLU A 269 -14.95 -9.64 3.11
CA GLU A 269 -14.59 -11.01 2.76
C GLU A 269 -14.98 -11.31 1.32
N GLN A 270 -14.08 -11.98 0.59
CA GLN A 270 -14.26 -12.28 -0.82
C GLN A 270 -13.83 -13.71 -1.13
N GLU A 271 -14.54 -14.34 -2.05
CA GLU A 271 -14.18 -15.61 -2.67
C GLU A 271 -14.02 -15.41 -4.17
N LEU A 272 -12.81 -15.65 -4.68
CA LEU A 272 -12.49 -15.56 -6.11
C LEU A 272 -12.19 -16.94 -6.68
N THR A 273 -12.79 -17.27 -7.82
CA THR A 273 -12.40 -18.43 -8.62
C THR A 273 -11.32 -18.03 -9.60
N LEU A 274 -10.19 -18.71 -9.53
CA LEU A 274 -9.01 -18.49 -10.37
C LEU A 274 -8.70 -19.71 -11.23
N THR A 275 -8.18 -19.48 -12.42
CA THR A 275 -7.53 -20.52 -13.25
C THR A 275 -6.09 -20.13 -13.51
N ARG A 276 -5.21 -21.14 -13.67
CA ARG A 276 -3.82 -20.86 -13.99
C ARG A 276 -3.58 -21.16 -15.46
N ASN A 277 -3.10 -20.16 -16.19
CA ASN A 277 -2.69 -20.34 -17.59
C ASN A 277 -1.65 -21.47 -17.69
N PRO A 278 -1.84 -22.48 -18.54
CA PRO A 278 -0.95 -23.64 -18.61
C PRO A 278 0.43 -23.30 -19.20
N GLU A 279 0.54 -22.26 -20.02
CA GLU A 279 1.79 -21.87 -20.70
C GLU A 279 2.61 -20.90 -19.84
N THR A 280 1.99 -19.83 -19.39
CA THR A 280 2.66 -18.76 -18.63
C THR A 280 2.61 -18.97 -17.12
N CYS A 281 1.76 -19.86 -16.62
CA CYS A 281 1.50 -20.05 -15.18
C CYS A 281 0.94 -18.83 -14.45
N VAL A 282 0.51 -17.78 -15.15
CA VAL A 282 -0.17 -16.60 -14.61
C VAL A 282 -1.57 -17.01 -14.15
N TRP A 283 -2.01 -16.46 -13.03
CA TRP A 283 -3.35 -16.66 -12.50
C TRP A 283 -4.33 -15.67 -13.14
N GLU A 284 -5.43 -16.18 -13.63
CA GLU A 284 -6.51 -15.44 -14.28
C GLU A 284 -7.77 -15.54 -13.42
N LYS A 285 -8.45 -14.41 -13.18
CA LYS A 285 -9.72 -14.39 -12.45
C LYS A 285 -10.85 -14.83 -13.40
N VAL A 286 -11.54 -15.90 -13.01
CA VAL A 286 -12.70 -16.42 -13.73
C VAL A 286 -13.97 -15.69 -13.30
N LYS A 287 -14.17 -15.60 -11.97
CA LYS A 287 -15.33 -14.94 -11.37
C LYS A 287 -15.06 -14.54 -9.92
N SER A 288 -15.87 -13.64 -9.42
CA SER A 288 -16.00 -13.36 -7.99
C SER A 288 -17.36 -13.90 -7.52
N GLU A 289 -17.37 -14.64 -6.44
CA GLU A 289 -18.61 -15.10 -5.80
C GLU A 289 -19.21 -14.00 -4.90
N THR A 290 -18.42 -13.00 -4.57
CA THR A 290 -18.81 -11.90 -3.70
C THR A 290 -18.94 -10.62 -4.50
N GLU A 291 -20.11 -9.99 -4.46
CA GLU A 291 -20.29 -8.63 -4.94
C GLU A 291 -19.67 -7.66 -3.94
N LEU A 292 -18.70 -6.86 -4.38
CA LEU A 292 -18.13 -5.80 -3.54
C LEU A 292 -19.20 -4.75 -3.25
N PHE A 293 -19.32 -4.36 -1.98
CA PHE A 293 -20.19 -3.25 -1.62
C PHE A 293 -19.66 -1.97 -2.29
N ALA A 294 -20.48 -1.45 -3.21
CA ALA A 294 -20.19 -0.13 -3.77
C ALA A 294 -20.19 0.91 -2.64
N SER A 295 -19.09 1.61 -2.48
CA SER A 295 -19.00 2.72 -1.54
C SER A 295 -20.05 3.76 -1.94
N LYS A 296 -20.99 4.06 -1.03
CA LYS A 296 -21.99 5.10 -1.32
C LYS A 296 -21.25 6.42 -1.59
N PRO A 297 -21.60 7.14 -2.68
CA PRO A 297 -21.08 8.46 -2.94
C PRO A 297 -21.30 9.37 -1.72
N ASP A 298 -20.33 10.18 -1.40
CA ASP A 298 -20.44 11.20 -0.35
C ASP A 298 -20.69 12.55 -1.02
N PRO A 299 -21.88 13.17 -0.90
CA PRO A 299 -22.22 14.40 -1.62
C PRO A 299 -21.26 15.55 -1.33
N VAL A 300 -20.69 15.61 -0.11
CA VAL A 300 -19.69 16.63 0.28
C VAL A 300 -18.40 16.44 -0.49
N LEU A 301 -17.91 15.19 -0.54
CA LEU A 301 -16.67 14.87 -1.26
C LEU A 301 -16.86 15.03 -2.77
N GLU A 302 -18.02 14.67 -3.31
CA GLU A 302 -18.34 14.88 -4.75
C GLU A 302 -18.35 16.36 -5.13
N LYS A 303 -18.93 17.22 -4.29
CA LYS A 303 -18.90 18.68 -4.51
C LYS A 303 -17.48 19.22 -4.51
N ILE A 304 -16.66 18.80 -3.55
CA ILE A 304 -15.24 19.18 -3.47
C ILE A 304 -14.48 18.67 -4.68
N ALA A 305 -14.72 17.42 -5.09
CA ALA A 305 -14.09 16.84 -6.27
C ALA A 305 -14.48 17.56 -7.57
N GLY A 306 -15.72 18.02 -7.69
CA GLY A 306 -16.15 18.84 -8.81
C GLY A 306 -15.50 20.24 -8.85
N PHE A 307 -15.01 20.73 -7.71
CA PHE A 307 -14.31 22.03 -7.62
C PHE A 307 -12.79 21.88 -7.87
N ILE A 308 -12.17 20.81 -7.40
CA ILE A 308 -10.75 20.49 -7.63
C ILE A 308 -10.65 19.66 -8.91
N THR A 309 -10.22 20.30 -10.00
CA THR A 309 -10.16 19.72 -11.35
C THR A 309 -8.82 20.04 -11.99
N GLU A 310 -8.54 19.50 -13.17
CA GLU A 310 -7.34 19.85 -13.96
C GLU A 310 -7.22 21.36 -14.21
N ALA A 311 -8.34 22.07 -14.37
CA ALA A 311 -8.36 23.51 -14.54
C ALA A 311 -8.13 24.27 -13.21
N ASN A 312 -8.40 23.63 -12.07
CA ASN A 312 -8.20 24.18 -10.72
C ASN A 312 -7.59 23.08 -9.82
N PRO A 313 -6.31 22.71 -10.04
CA PRO A 313 -5.72 21.51 -9.43
C PRO A 313 -5.32 21.70 -7.97
N CYS A 314 -5.36 22.91 -7.44
CA CYS A 314 -4.95 23.22 -6.08
C CYS A 314 -5.81 24.32 -5.49
N TRP A 315 -6.20 24.12 -4.23
CA TRP A 315 -6.88 25.13 -3.43
C TRP A 315 -6.29 25.13 -2.01
N GLU A 316 -6.14 26.32 -1.41
CA GLU A 316 -5.64 26.51 -0.05
C GLU A 316 -6.49 27.54 0.67
N GLY A 317 -6.89 27.25 1.90
CA GLY A 317 -7.68 28.17 2.72
C GLY A 317 -8.23 27.50 3.98
N THR A 318 -9.18 28.17 4.62
CA THR A 318 -9.92 27.69 5.79
C THR A 318 -11.23 27.02 5.39
N SER A 319 -11.87 26.34 6.35
CA SER A 319 -13.18 25.72 6.10
C SER A 319 -14.26 26.74 5.68
N SER A 320 -14.25 27.94 6.24
CA SER A 320 -15.19 29.01 5.85
C SER A 320 -14.96 29.47 4.41
N GLU A 321 -13.69 29.67 4.04
CA GLU A 321 -13.30 30.05 2.68
C GLU A 321 -13.63 28.97 1.65
N LEU A 322 -13.56 27.68 2.03
CA LEU A 322 -13.96 26.58 1.13
C LEU A 322 -15.47 26.53 0.92
N LEU A 323 -16.27 26.77 1.99
CA LEU A 323 -17.72 26.84 1.87
C LEU A 323 -18.17 27.98 0.94
N GLU A 324 -17.48 29.12 0.96
CA GLU A 324 -17.73 30.25 0.06
C GLU A 324 -17.27 29.94 -1.38
N ALA A 325 -16.14 29.24 -1.54
CA ALA A 325 -15.56 28.96 -2.85
C ALA A 325 -16.31 27.86 -3.64
N VAL A 326 -16.97 26.92 -2.94
CA VAL A 326 -17.66 25.78 -3.56
C VAL A 326 -19.17 25.97 -3.50
N PRO A 327 -19.85 26.33 -4.59
CA PRO A 327 -21.29 26.64 -4.58
C PRO A 327 -22.14 25.48 -4.05
N GLY A 328 -22.99 25.74 -3.06
CA GLY A 328 -23.90 24.78 -2.44
C GLY A 328 -23.24 23.75 -1.55
N LEU A 329 -21.97 23.94 -1.16
CA LEU A 329 -21.33 23.10 -0.16
C LEU A 329 -21.85 23.41 1.24
N ASP A 330 -22.15 24.68 1.54
CA ASP A 330 -22.75 25.16 2.77
C ASP A 330 -24.16 24.61 3.06
N GLU A 331 -24.89 24.21 2.00
CA GLU A 331 -26.18 23.50 2.11
C GLU A 331 -26.01 22.03 2.59
N LEU A 332 -24.85 21.42 2.33
CA LEU A 332 -24.56 20.01 2.63
C LEU A 332 -23.86 19.81 3.97
N ILE A 333 -23.08 20.79 4.42
CA ILE A 333 -22.26 20.63 5.62
C ILE A 333 -21.98 21.95 6.32
N GLN A 334 -21.97 21.92 7.65
CA GLN A 334 -21.63 23.09 8.47
C GLN A 334 -20.12 23.28 8.59
N ASN A 335 -19.68 24.54 8.74
CA ASN A 335 -18.28 24.92 8.84
C ASN A 335 -17.49 24.14 9.93
N ASN A 336 -18.08 23.97 11.11
CA ASN A 336 -17.46 23.28 12.24
C ASN A 336 -17.29 21.76 12.05
N ILE A 337 -17.97 21.18 11.06
CA ILE A 337 -17.94 19.73 10.77
C ILE A 337 -17.09 19.42 9.53
N LEU A 338 -16.90 20.40 8.64
CA LEU A 338 -16.21 20.17 7.36
C LEU A 338 -14.81 19.60 7.52
N VAL A 339 -13.98 20.17 8.40
CA VAL A 339 -12.61 19.67 8.65
C VAL A 339 -12.63 18.24 9.18
N ARG A 340 -13.54 17.91 10.10
CA ARG A 340 -13.71 16.53 10.59
C ARG A 340 -14.09 15.56 9.47
N ARG A 341 -15.02 15.99 8.59
CA ARG A 341 -15.40 15.19 7.42
C ARG A 341 -14.21 14.91 6.51
N LEU A 342 -13.37 15.91 6.26
CA LEU A 342 -12.15 15.77 5.46
C LEU A 342 -11.12 14.86 6.16
N ASN A 343 -10.88 15.03 7.45
CA ASN A 343 -9.97 14.18 8.23
C ASN A 343 -10.39 12.70 8.17
N ILE A 344 -11.65 12.40 8.45
CA ILE A 344 -12.18 11.03 8.46
C ILE A 344 -12.13 10.39 7.06
N ASN A 345 -12.41 11.18 6.02
CA ASN A 345 -12.52 10.69 4.65
C ASN A 345 -11.29 10.99 3.80
N ARG A 346 -10.14 11.32 4.40
CA ARG A 346 -8.91 11.66 3.67
C ARG A 346 -8.50 10.55 2.68
N GLY A 347 -8.56 9.29 3.12
CA GLY A 347 -8.28 8.14 2.27
C GLY A 347 -9.28 7.98 1.12
N LYS A 348 -10.56 8.22 1.36
CA LYS A 348 -11.61 8.15 0.34
C LYS A 348 -11.45 9.27 -0.69
N LEU A 349 -11.16 10.49 -0.24
CA LEU A 349 -10.92 11.64 -1.12
C LEU A 349 -9.74 11.38 -2.06
N TYR A 350 -8.66 10.80 -1.53
CA TYR A 350 -7.50 10.42 -2.33
C TYR A 350 -7.81 9.30 -3.33
N ARG A 351 -8.37 8.18 -2.87
CA ARG A 351 -8.61 6.97 -3.66
C ARG A 351 -9.65 7.19 -4.75
N ASP A 352 -10.82 7.75 -4.38
CA ASP A 352 -11.97 7.82 -5.27
C ASP A 352 -11.87 9.02 -6.24
N TYR A 353 -11.24 10.12 -5.79
CA TYR A 353 -11.20 11.37 -6.55
C TYR A 353 -9.80 11.87 -6.93
N GLY A 354 -8.73 11.24 -6.42
CA GLY A 354 -7.35 11.66 -6.69
C GLY A 354 -6.99 13.01 -6.02
N ILE A 355 -7.67 13.35 -4.93
CA ILE A 355 -7.46 14.62 -4.23
C ILE A 355 -6.75 14.36 -2.90
N TYR A 356 -5.59 14.97 -2.74
CA TYR A 356 -4.84 14.93 -1.49
C TYR A 356 -5.25 16.10 -0.60
N TYR A 357 -5.66 15.79 0.63
CA TYR A 357 -5.98 16.75 1.67
C TYR A 357 -4.79 16.87 2.64
N GLU A 358 -4.32 18.08 2.88
CA GLU A 358 -3.17 18.39 3.72
C GLU A 358 -3.51 19.51 4.72
N PRO A 359 -3.50 19.25 6.04
CA PRO A 359 -3.56 20.29 7.04
C PRO A 359 -2.30 21.14 6.99
N LEU A 360 -2.42 22.46 7.00
CA LEU A 360 -1.30 23.39 6.98
C LEU A 360 -1.01 23.92 8.39
N GLN A 361 0.18 24.52 8.56
CA GLN A 361 0.56 25.12 9.84
C GLN A 361 -0.44 26.22 10.26
N ARG A 362 -0.84 26.16 11.54
CA ARG A 362 -1.75 27.11 12.13
C ARG A 362 -1.17 28.52 12.09
N LYS A 363 -1.90 29.45 11.48
CA LYS A 363 -1.55 30.87 11.47
C LYS A 363 -2.51 31.61 12.43
N SER A 364 -2.08 31.88 13.65
CA SER A 364 -2.92 32.48 14.70
C SER A 364 -4.16 31.60 14.99
N ASP A 365 -5.38 32.13 14.90
CA ASP A 365 -6.61 31.36 15.13
C ASP A 365 -7.13 30.59 13.89
N ARG A 366 -6.47 30.73 12.75
CA ARG A 366 -6.86 30.06 11.50
C ARG A 366 -6.22 28.69 11.40
N LYS A 367 -7.02 27.68 11.03
CA LYS A 367 -6.58 26.32 10.71
C LYS A 367 -6.73 26.11 9.18
N PRO A 368 -5.75 26.57 8.38
CA PRO A 368 -5.80 26.38 6.95
C PRO A 368 -5.47 24.95 6.57
N PHE A 369 -5.92 24.54 5.37
CA PHE A 369 -5.58 23.30 4.74
C PHE A 369 -5.48 23.47 3.23
N ALA A 370 -4.83 22.52 2.56
CA ALA A 370 -4.74 22.45 1.12
C ALA A 370 -5.50 21.24 0.58
N LEU A 371 -6.09 21.40 -0.59
CA LEU A 371 -6.64 20.34 -1.43
C LEU A 371 -5.85 20.36 -2.74
N ARG A 372 -5.25 19.25 -3.12
CA ARG A 372 -4.40 19.16 -4.31
C ARG A 372 -4.83 17.98 -5.15
N MET A 373 -5.08 18.22 -6.43
CA MET A 373 -5.22 17.14 -7.39
C MET A 373 -3.86 16.47 -7.58
N ILE A 374 -3.83 15.17 -7.42
CA ILE A 374 -2.65 14.37 -7.74
C ILE A 374 -2.99 13.60 -9.00
N GLU A 375 -2.06 13.60 -9.96
CA GLU A 375 -2.19 12.66 -11.08
C GLU A 375 -2.47 11.27 -10.51
N LYS A 376 -3.61 10.68 -10.88
CA LYS A 376 -3.88 9.29 -10.53
C LYS A 376 -2.67 8.51 -11.01
N MET A 377 -1.86 8.06 -10.08
CA MET A 377 -0.87 7.03 -10.41
C MET A 377 -1.67 5.77 -10.71
N LEU A 378 -2.04 5.67 -12.01
CA LEU A 378 -2.57 4.46 -12.62
C LEU A 378 -1.51 3.38 -12.54
#